data_9ce6bfc33fe9af2cbf785df45d19a1c0
#
_entry.id   9ce6bfc33fe9af2cbf785df45d19a1c0
#
_cell.length_a   1.000
_cell.length_b   1.000
_cell.length_c   1.000
_cell.angle_alpha   90.00
_cell.angle_beta   90.00
_cell.angle_gamma   90.00
#
_symmetry.space_group_name_H-M   'P 1'
#
loop_
_entity.id
_entity.type
_entity.pdbx_description
1 polymer ?
#
loop_
_entity_poly.entity_id
_entity_poly.type
_entity_poly.pdbx_seq_one_letter_code
_entity_poly.pdbx_strand_id
1 'polypeptide(L)'
;MFMNANRVRVPLAALAVAAMAFSGCSKSGKSRGVPNDGQLHGVAAPARFIPWRPPGMVHVPQGTFHMGPSDEDVSYAFTARNKQISINGFWMDATEITNDEYRQFVYRVRDSIAATILNYKKPGADGVELIDWKKASTIKWNDPKVLEQLNAMLVTPDNRIFGKKEMDVQRLLYRSETFDYKEAARRENATKPRSQFIIKKSIPVYPDTLVWVRDFSYSYNEPMSKRYFSHPAYGSYPVVGVSWKQATVFCEWRTQYMNSFFEEKKRQTESDFRLPTEAEWEYAARGGRSQAPYPWGGYYLRNKKGCLLANFKPGRGNYPEDGGFYTVRADAYWPNDFGLYNMAGNVAEWTSSLYYEGSYNFQHDMNPDIRLNAKDNSPIRMKRKVVRGGSWKDVGYFLQTSSRNYEYQDTAKSYIGFRCIIDLPPAQGKKKGF
;
A
#
# COMPACT_ATOMS: atom_id res chain seq x y z
N MET A 1 -65.53 -33.75 -30.49
CA MET A 1 -65.94 -33.68 -29.10
C MET A 1 -65.16 -32.55 -28.44
N PHE A 2 -65.84 -31.42 -28.23
CA PHE A 2 -65.21 -30.15 -27.80
C PHE A 2 -65.01 -30.15 -26.29
N MET A 3 -63.82 -29.69 -25.82
CA MET A 3 -63.67 -29.27 -24.44
C MET A 3 -63.07 -27.86 -24.37
N ASN A 4 -63.87 -26.98 -23.78
CA ASN A 4 -63.63 -25.55 -23.55
C ASN A 4 -62.46 -25.25 -22.65
N ALA A 5 -61.58 -24.32 -23.07
CA ALA A 5 -60.62 -23.69 -22.26
C ALA A 5 -61.20 -22.42 -21.62
N ASN A 6 -61.48 -22.44 -20.32
CA ASN A 6 -61.84 -21.28 -19.53
C ASN A 6 -60.62 -20.41 -19.28
N ARG A 7 -60.58 -19.25 -19.93
CA ARG A 7 -59.63 -18.18 -19.62
C ARG A 7 -60.15 -17.39 -18.39
N VAL A 8 -59.48 -17.51 -17.26
CA VAL A 8 -59.66 -16.64 -16.10
C VAL A 8 -59.05 -15.28 -16.44
N ARG A 9 -59.93 -14.27 -16.61
CA ARG A 9 -59.50 -12.86 -16.71
C ARG A 9 -59.29 -12.32 -15.29
N VAL A 10 -58.04 -12.11 -14.92
CA VAL A 10 -57.66 -11.34 -13.72
C VAL A 10 -57.83 -9.85 -14.05
N PRO A 11 -58.58 -9.07 -13.26
CA PRO A 11 -58.81 -7.66 -13.57
C PRO A 11 -57.53 -6.84 -13.38
N LEU A 12 -57.23 -5.99 -14.36
CA LEU A 12 -56.05 -5.10 -14.41
C LEU A 12 -55.90 -4.20 -13.17
N ALA A 13 -56.93 -4.02 -12.37
CA ALA A 13 -56.89 -3.22 -11.14
C ALA A 13 -56.06 -3.85 -10.01
N ALA A 14 -55.90 -5.18 -9.98
CA ALA A 14 -55.09 -5.86 -8.96
C ALA A 14 -53.59 -5.74 -9.21
N LEU A 15 -53.14 -5.54 -10.47
CA LEU A 15 -51.72 -5.32 -10.81
C LEU A 15 -51.23 -3.90 -10.49
N ALA A 16 -52.12 -2.89 -10.47
CA ALA A 16 -51.76 -1.51 -10.15
C ALA A 16 -51.51 -1.30 -8.63
N VAL A 17 -52.19 -2.08 -7.76
CA VAL A 17 -51.98 -1.99 -6.32
C VAL A 17 -50.68 -2.72 -5.87
N ALA A 18 -50.31 -3.80 -6.55
CA ALA A 18 -49.04 -4.49 -6.28
C ALA A 18 -47.82 -3.70 -6.74
N ALA A 19 -47.94 -2.89 -7.79
CA ALA A 19 -46.83 -2.03 -8.28
C ALA A 19 -46.59 -0.81 -7.39
N MET A 20 -47.60 -0.34 -6.62
CA MET A 20 -47.40 0.77 -5.67
C MET A 20 -46.82 0.34 -4.32
N ALA A 21 -46.83 -0.93 -3.99
CA ALA A 21 -46.20 -1.42 -2.76
C ALA A 21 -44.69 -1.59 -2.82
N PHE A 22 -44.10 -1.57 -4.03
CA PHE A 22 -42.62 -1.68 -4.23
C PHE A 22 -41.92 -0.35 -4.54
N SER A 23 -42.65 0.76 -4.63
CA SER A 23 -42.03 2.10 -4.74
C SER A 23 -41.77 2.74 -3.36
N GLY A 24 -41.53 1.92 -2.35
CA GLY A 24 -41.09 2.31 -1.00
C GLY A 24 -39.64 2.77 -0.97
N CYS A 25 -39.44 4.05 -1.28
CA CYS A 25 -38.46 4.92 -0.66
C CYS A 25 -37.00 4.46 -0.54
N SER A 26 -36.24 4.66 -1.57
CA SER A 26 -34.89 5.13 -1.39
C SER A 26 -34.86 6.67 -1.24
N LYS A 27 -35.36 7.20 -0.13
CA LYS A 27 -35.01 8.57 0.29
C LYS A 27 -33.66 8.53 0.97
N SER A 28 -32.62 8.81 0.19
CA SER A 28 -31.30 9.14 0.68
C SER A 28 -31.36 10.23 1.75
N GLY A 29 -30.79 9.96 2.92
CA GLY A 29 -29.98 10.90 3.67
C GLY A 29 -30.58 12.22 4.08
N LYS A 30 -31.76 12.24 4.70
CA LYS A 30 -32.00 13.25 5.74
C LYS A 30 -31.55 12.61 7.04
N SER A 31 -30.53 13.19 7.70
CA SER A 31 -30.23 12.89 9.09
C SER A 31 -31.53 13.03 9.86
N ARG A 32 -32.14 11.91 10.23
CA ARG A 32 -33.25 11.94 11.17
C ARG A 32 -32.66 12.47 12.46
N GLY A 33 -32.96 13.72 12.78
CA GLY A 33 -32.62 14.28 14.07
C GLY A 33 -33.09 13.29 15.13
N VAL A 34 -32.27 13.04 16.12
CA VAL A 34 -32.67 12.22 17.27
C VAL A 34 -33.93 12.86 17.84
N PRO A 35 -35.07 12.12 17.99
CA PRO A 35 -36.27 12.67 18.56
C PRO A 35 -35.97 13.23 19.95
N ASN A 36 -36.41 14.45 20.20
CA ASN A 36 -36.28 15.04 21.55
C ASN A 36 -37.48 14.60 22.40
N ASP A 37 -37.46 13.33 22.81
CA ASP A 37 -38.49 12.71 23.64
C ASP A 37 -38.00 12.43 25.08
N GLY A 38 -36.83 12.97 25.45
CA GLY A 38 -36.21 12.76 26.76
C GLY A 38 -35.56 11.39 26.95
N GLN A 39 -35.48 10.55 25.90
CA GLN A 39 -34.87 9.24 25.95
C GLN A 39 -33.52 9.24 25.24
N LEU A 40 -32.62 8.37 25.69
CA LEU A 40 -31.39 8.09 24.96
C LEU A 40 -31.66 7.08 23.84
N HIS A 41 -31.58 7.56 22.61
CA HIS A 41 -31.71 6.70 21.44
C HIS A 41 -30.34 6.20 21.01
N GLY A 42 -30.16 4.89 20.96
CA GLY A 42 -28.97 4.28 20.37
C GLY A 42 -28.90 4.55 18.87
N VAL A 43 -27.71 4.64 18.34
CA VAL A 43 -27.50 4.67 16.89
C VAL A 43 -28.07 3.38 16.30
N ALA A 44 -28.96 3.51 15.32
CA ALA A 44 -29.49 2.33 14.61
C ALA A 44 -28.28 1.58 14.02
N ALA A 45 -28.10 0.33 14.46
CA ALA A 45 -27.04 -0.51 13.92
C ALA A 45 -27.24 -0.64 12.39
N PRO A 46 -26.21 -0.37 11.58
CA PRO A 46 -26.32 -0.61 10.15
C PRO A 46 -26.64 -2.07 9.91
N ALA A 47 -27.57 -2.37 8.97
CA ALA A 47 -28.08 -3.70 8.66
C ALA A 47 -26.91 -4.54 8.32
N ARG A 48 -25.98 -4.96 8.51
CA ARG A 48 -24.79 -5.78 8.17
C ARG A 48 -23.75 -4.98 7.41
N PHE A 49 -22.68 -4.61 8.08
CA PHE A 49 -21.46 -4.13 7.44
C PHE A 49 -20.72 -5.32 6.78
N ILE A 50 -20.57 -5.26 5.46
CA ILE A 50 -19.75 -6.21 4.71
C ILE A 50 -18.53 -5.41 4.27
N PRO A 51 -17.32 -5.74 4.80
CA PRO A 51 -16.11 -5.06 4.38
C PRO A 51 -15.87 -5.26 2.87
N TRP A 52 -15.50 -4.21 2.19
CA TRP A 52 -15.10 -4.30 0.81
C TRP A 52 -13.79 -5.10 0.70
N ARG A 53 -13.75 -6.03 -0.26
CA ARG A 53 -12.53 -6.78 -0.56
C ARG A 53 -11.74 -6.02 -1.63
N PRO A 54 -10.58 -5.43 -1.30
CA PRO A 54 -9.75 -4.76 -2.29
C PRO A 54 -9.22 -5.76 -3.33
N PRO A 55 -9.25 -5.41 -4.63
CA PRO A 55 -8.62 -6.24 -5.65
C PRO A 55 -7.12 -6.39 -5.41
N GLY A 56 -6.59 -7.60 -5.63
CA GLY A 56 -5.16 -7.90 -5.44
C GLY A 56 -4.71 -8.04 -3.98
N MET A 57 -5.63 -7.91 -3.01
CA MET A 57 -5.31 -8.07 -1.59
C MET A 57 -5.84 -9.36 -1.01
N VAL A 58 -5.13 -9.87 -0.01
CA VAL A 58 -5.47 -11.09 0.75
C VAL A 58 -5.87 -10.73 2.16
N HIS A 59 -6.83 -11.44 2.70
CA HIS A 59 -7.25 -11.29 4.09
C HIS A 59 -6.26 -11.99 5.02
N VAL A 60 -5.64 -11.25 5.89
CA VAL A 60 -4.86 -11.76 7.02
C VAL A 60 -5.77 -11.73 8.25
N PRO A 61 -6.13 -12.90 8.83
CA PRO A 61 -7.06 -12.95 9.96
C PRO A 61 -6.42 -12.38 11.23
N GLN A 62 -7.25 -11.88 12.13
CA GLN A 62 -6.76 -11.52 13.47
C GLN A 62 -6.22 -12.75 14.20
N GLY A 63 -5.18 -12.55 15.01
CA GLY A 63 -4.61 -13.65 15.78
C GLY A 63 -3.50 -13.23 16.72
N THR A 64 -2.96 -14.23 17.42
CA THR A 64 -1.84 -14.06 18.34
C THR A 64 -0.69 -14.93 17.86
N PHE A 65 0.52 -14.42 17.92
CA PHE A 65 1.71 -15.13 17.51
C PHE A 65 2.93 -14.71 18.36
N HIS A 66 4.00 -15.49 18.27
CA HIS A 66 5.27 -15.16 18.87
C HIS A 66 6.13 -14.42 17.83
N MET A 67 6.34 -13.14 18.07
CA MET A 67 7.18 -12.26 17.26
C MET A 67 8.64 -12.38 17.69
N GLY A 68 9.55 -12.40 16.75
CA GLY A 68 10.99 -12.46 17.01
C GLY A 68 11.62 -13.81 16.67
N PRO A 69 12.92 -13.96 16.91
CA PRO A 69 13.67 -15.16 16.55
C PRO A 69 13.17 -16.38 17.31
N SER A 70 13.19 -17.53 16.65
CA SER A 70 13.02 -18.84 17.25
C SER A 70 14.34 -19.33 17.87
N ASP A 71 14.35 -20.52 18.45
CA ASP A 71 15.54 -21.16 19.04
C ASP A 71 16.71 -21.32 18.07
N GLU A 72 16.47 -21.14 16.76
CA GLU A 72 17.49 -21.23 15.71
C GLU A 72 18.09 -19.87 15.32
N ASP A 73 18.07 -18.87 16.19
CA ASP A 73 18.82 -17.64 16.00
C ASP A 73 20.33 -17.91 16.18
N VAL A 74 20.97 -18.33 15.09
CA VAL A 74 22.41 -18.67 15.05
C VAL A 74 23.30 -17.51 15.44
N SER A 75 22.83 -16.28 15.25
CA SER A 75 23.61 -15.07 15.56
C SER A 75 23.54 -14.67 17.03
N TYR A 76 22.66 -15.31 17.82
CA TYR A 76 22.38 -14.92 19.21
C TYR A 76 22.22 -13.40 19.38
N ALA A 77 21.63 -12.77 18.38
CA ALA A 77 21.40 -11.33 18.40
C ALA A 77 20.27 -10.99 19.38
N PHE A 78 20.49 -11.19 20.67
CA PHE A 78 19.55 -10.95 21.77
C PHE A 78 18.90 -9.56 21.82
N THR A 79 19.06 -8.81 20.75
CA THR A 79 18.45 -7.49 20.55
C THR A 79 16.93 -7.56 20.45
N ALA A 80 16.34 -8.70 20.07
CA ALA A 80 14.91 -8.86 19.90
C ALA A 80 14.48 -10.21 20.51
N ARG A 81 14.14 -10.22 21.79
CA ARG A 81 13.59 -11.43 22.45
C ARG A 81 12.23 -11.79 21.86
N ASN A 82 11.96 -13.10 21.78
CA ASN A 82 10.65 -13.59 21.38
C ASN A 82 9.56 -13.03 22.31
N LYS A 83 8.49 -12.48 21.72
CA LYS A 83 7.39 -11.87 22.45
C LYS A 83 6.05 -12.28 21.86
N GLN A 84 5.12 -12.71 22.71
CA GLN A 84 3.76 -13.00 22.29
C GLN A 84 2.99 -11.68 22.08
N ILE A 85 2.39 -11.51 20.90
CA ILE A 85 1.62 -10.32 20.54
C ILE A 85 0.35 -10.71 19.78
N SER A 86 -0.65 -9.84 19.88
CA SER A 86 -1.94 -9.98 19.18
C SER A 86 -2.08 -8.91 18.11
N ILE A 87 -2.53 -9.32 16.92
CA ILE A 87 -2.71 -8.48 15.74
C ILE A 87 -4.17 -8.51 15.31
N ASN A 88 -4.73 -7.36 14.98
CA ASN A 88 -6.04 -7.26 14.34
C ASN A 88 -6.00 -7.81 12.91
N GLY A 89 -7.15 -8.19 12.38
CA GLY A 89 -7.26 -8.58 10.97
C GLY A 89 -7.09 -7.37 10.04
N PHE A 90 -6.49 -7.61 8.87
CA PHE A 90 -6.27 -6.60 7.84
C PHE A 90 -6.25 -7.23 6.44
N TRP A 91 -6.37 -6.40 5.41
CA TRP A 91 -6.06 -6.77 4.03
C TRP A 91 -4.62 -6.38 3.71
N MET A 92 -3.87 -7.25 3.04
CA MET A 92 -2.50 -7.00 2.60
C MET A 92 -2.39 -7.31 1.10
N ASP A 93 -1.61 -6.51 0.37
CA ASP A 93 -1.31 -6.80 -1.03
C ASP A 93 -0.69 -8.20 -1.16
N ALA A 94 -1.21 -9.01 -2.07
CA ALA A 94 -0.76 -10.38 -2.27
C ALA A 94 0.72 -10.45 -2.68
N THR A 95 1.16 -9.45 -3.43
CA THR A 95 2.54 -9.30 -3.94
C THR A 95 3.14 -7.99 -3.46
N GLU A 96 4.44 -7.80 -3.66
CA GLU A 96 5.06 -6.49 -3.61
C GLU A 96 4.42 -5.58 -4.65
N ILE A 97 4.38 -4.26 -4.40
CA ILE A 97 3.93 -3.29 -5.39
C ILE A 97 4.82 -3.37 -6.63
N THR A 98 4.18 -3.57 -7.78
CA THR A 98 4.85 -3.74 -9.07
C THR A 98 5.18 -2.40 -9.73
N ASN A 99 6.10 -2.43 -10.72
CA ASN A 99 6.40 -1.24 -11.52
C ASN A 99 5.15 -0.70 -12.24
N ASP A 100 4.25 -1.58 -12.71
CA ASP A 100 3.00 -1.18 -13.37
C ASP A 100 2.06 -0.43 -12.42
N GLU A 101 1.91 -0.91 -11.20
CA GLU A 101 1.08 -0.27 -10.17
C GLU A 101 1.65 1.08 -9.75
N TYR A 102 2.97 1.12 -9.53
CA TYR A 102 3.63 2.36 -9.15
C TYR A 102 3.63 3.40 -10.28
N ARG A 103 3.71 2.96 -11.56
CA ARG A 103 3.57 3.85 -12.72
C ARG A 103 2.22 4.56 -12.77
N GLN A 104 1.14 3.91 -12.34
CA GLN A 104 -0.17 4.56 -12.26
C GLN A 104 -0.12 5.79 -11.34
N PHE A 105 0.54 5.68 -10.20
CA PHE A 105 0.76 6.81 -9.30
C PHE A 105 1.57 7.93 -9.96
N VAL A 106 2.72 7.59 -10.53
CA VAL A 106 3.59 8.57 -11.20
C VAL A 106 2.85 9.28 -12.34
N TYR A 107 2.13 8.55 -13.16
CA TYR A 107 1.35 9.13 -14.27
C TYR A 107 0.20 10.00 -13.76
N ARG A 108 -0.46 9.59 -12.68
CA ARG A 108 -1.51 10.40 -12.09
C ARG A 108 -0.99 11.75 -11.57
N VAL A 109 0.18 11.75 -10.95
CA VAL A 109 0.86 12.99 -10.51
C VAL A 109 1.27 13.83 -11.70
N ARG A 110 1.87 13.24 -12.73
CA ARG A 110 2.21 13.90 -13.99
C ARG A 110 0.99 14.58 -14.61
N ASP A 111 -0.10 13.85 -14.77
CA ASP A 111 -1.33 14.34 -15.41
C ASP A 111 -2.01 15.41 -14.55
N SER A 112 -1.89 15.34 -13.22
CA SER A 112 -2.36 16.38 -12.31
C SER A 112 -1.62 17.71 -12.49
N ILE A 113 -0.30 17.65 -12.60
CA ILE A 113 0.54 18.83 -12.84
C ILE A 113 0.22 19.43 -14.22
N ALA A 114 0.16 18.58 -15.25
CA ALA A 114 -0.17 19.01 -16.61
C ALA A 114 -1.58 19.63 -16.70
N ALA A 115 -2.58 19.03 -16.07
CA ALA A 115 -3.93 19.55 -16.00
C ALA A 115 -3.99 20.93 -15.29
N THR A 116 -3.14 21.13 -14.29
CA THR A 116 -3.03 22.41 -13.60
C THR A 116 -2.45 23.49 -14.53
N ILE A 117 -1.40 23.17 -15.29
CA ILE A 117 -0.77 24.08 -16.26
C ILE A 117 -1.74 24.40 -17.41
N LEU A 118 -2.45 23.39 -17.93
CA LEU A 118 -3.41 23.52 -19.02
C LEU A 118 -4.78 24.09 -18.57
N ASN A 119 -4.92 24.43 -17.29
CA ASN A 119 -6.15 24.92 -16.68
C ASN A 119 -7.36 23.98 -16.87
N TYR A 120 -7.14 22.66 -16.81
CA TYR A 120 -8.19 21.65 -16.88
C TYR A 120 -8.82 21.44 -15.49
N LYS A 121 -9.58 22.45 -15.06
CA LYS A 121 -10.22 22.50 -13.75
C LYS A 121 -11.74 22.50 -13.88
N LYS A 122 -12.42 22.06 -12.85
CA LYS A 122 -13.87 22.14 -12.68
C LYS A 122 -14.20 22.63 -11.28
N PRO A 123 -15.32 23.36 -11.09
CA PRO A 123 -15.74 23.78 -9.76
C PRO A 123 -16.12 22.56 -8.92
N GLY A 124 -15.63 22.49 -7.68
CA GLY A 124 -16.05 21.54 -6.66
C GLY A 124 -17.27 22.04 -5.89
N ALA A 125 -17.86 21.19 -5.04
CA ALA A 125 -19.05 21.51 -4.27
C ALA A 125 -18.88 22.68 -3.29
N ASP A 126 -17.65 22.86 -2.79
CA ASP A 126 -17.31 23.90 -1.79
C ASP A 126 -16.62 25.13 -2.41
N GLY A 127 -16.74 25.32 -3.72
CA GLY A 127 -16.08 26.42 -4.44
C GLY A 127 -14.57 26.21 -4.66
N VAL A 128 -14.03 25.07 -4.23
CA VAL A 128 -12.63 24.69 -4.48
C VAL A 128 -12.50 24.15 -5.90
N GLU A 129 -11.52 24.65 -6.65
CA GLU A 129 -11.24 24.13 -7.98
C GLU A 129 -10.63 22.74 -7.92
N LEU A 130 -11.29 21.79 -8.56
CA LEU A 130 -10.84 20.39 -8.69
C LEU A 130 -10.32 20.13 -10.12
N ILE A 131 -9.41 19.18 -10.25
CA ILE A 131 -8.94 18.74 -11.57
C ILE A 131 -10.06 18.03 -12.31
N ASP A 132 -10.29 18.42 -13.56
CA ASP A 132 -11.17 17.70 -14.47
C ASP A 132 -10.43 16.49 -15.09
N TRP A 133 -10.57 15.34 -14.43
CA TRP A 133 -9.90 14.11 -14.85
C TRP A 133 -10.37 13.59 -16.22
N LYS A 134 -11.58 13.97 -16.67
CA LYS A 134 -12.05 13.62 -18.02
C LYS A 134 -11.23 14.36 -19.08
N LYS A 135 -10.98 15.64 -18.87
CA LYS A 135 -10.10 16.42 -19.74
C LYS A 135 -8.64 16.01 -19.58
N ALA A 136 -8.16 15.78 -18.36
CA ALA A 136 -6.79 15.35 -18.12
C ALA A 136 -6.44 14.03 -18.83
N SER A 137 -7.37 13.08 -18.91
CA SER A 137 -7.17 11.82 -19.64
C SER A 137 -7.04 11.96 -21.15
N THR A 138 -7.41 13.11 -21.72
CA THR A 138 -7.31 13.38 -23.18
C THR A 138 -6.01 14.12 -23.57
N ILE A 139 -5.10 14.36 -22.64
CA ILE A 139 -3.83 15.04 -22.91
C ILE A 139 -3.01 14.22 -23.91
N LYS A 140 -2.73 14.83 -25.07
CA LYS A 140 -1.90 14.23 -26.13
C LYS A 140 -0.42 14.53 -25.88
N TRP A 141 0.25 13.64 -25.17
CA TRP A 141 1.67 13.80 -24.80
C TRP A 141 2.66 13.84 -25.99
N ASN A 142 2.21 13.45 -27.20
CA ASN A 142 3.02 13.48 -28.43
C ASN A 142 2.71 14.70 -29.31
N ASP A 143 1.77 15.59 -28.92
CA ASP A 143 1.42 16.78 -29.68
C ASP A 143 2.42 17.91 -29.37
N PRO A 144 3.14 18.46 -30.40
CA PRO A 144 4.10 19.53 -30.21
C PRO A 144 3.52 20.77 -29.53
N LYS A 145 2.25 21.13 -29.83
CA LYS A 145 1.58 22.30 -29.24
C LYS A 145 1.31 22.10 -27.75
N VAL A 146 0.90 20.90 -27.36
CA VAL A 146 0.70 20.55 -25.96
C VAL A 146 2.03 20.54 -25.22
N LEU A 147 3.09 19.97 -25.81
CA LEU A 147 4.43 19.95 -25.21
C LEU A 147 5.02 21.36 -25.06
N GLU A 148 4.69 22.28 -25.92
CA GLU A 148 5.11 23.68 -25.78
C GLU A 148 4.46 24.35 -24.56
N GLN A 149 3.17 24.15 -24.34
CA GLN A 149 2.47 24.61 -23.14
C GLN A 149 3.00 23.95 -21.85
N LEU A 150 3.40 22.68 -21.95
CA LEU A 150 3.97 21.90 -20.84
C LEU A 150 5.49 22.03 -20.73
N ASN A 151 6.13 22.99 -21.40
CA ASN A 151 7.59 23.15 -21.40
C ASN A 151 8.17 23.29 -19.97
N ALA A 152 7.39 23.83 -19.04
CA ALA A 152 7.77 23.89 -17.61
C ALA A 152 7.97 22.53 -16.95
N MET A 153 7.43 21.44 -17.52
CA MET A 153 7.59 20.07 -17.04
C MET A 153 8.73 19.33 -17.74
N LEU A 154 9.34 19.93 -18.76
CA LEU A 154 10.36 19.28 -19.56
C LEU A 154 11.76 19.66 -19.07
N VAL A 155 12.71 18.80 -19.38
CA VAL A 155 14.15 19.07 -19.17
C VAL A 155 14.54 20.33 -19.95
N THR A 156 15.33 21.20 -19.32
CA THR A 156 15.80 22.45 -19.93
C THR A 156 16.63 22.16 -21.19
N PRO A 157 16.61 23.02 -22.21
CA PRO A 157 17.29 22.77 -23.49
C PRO A 157 18.76 22.35 -23.33
N ASP A 158 19.47 22.99 -22.43
CA ASP A 158 20.91 22.74 -22.19
C ASP A 158 21.21 21.34 -21.61
N ASN A 159 20.20 20.72 -20.97
CA ASN A 159 20.33 19.40 -20.35
C ASN A 159 19.72 18.27 -21.20
N ARG A 160 19.27 18.57 -22.44
CA ARG A 160 18.66 17.57 -23.33
C ARG A 160 19.70 16.72 -24.04
N ILE A 161 19.54 15.41 -23.96
CA ILE A 161 20.37 14.47 -24.73
C ILE A 161 19.83 14.43 -26.18
N PHE A 162 20.68 14.74 -27.16
CA PHE A 162 20.32 14.83 -28.57
C PHE A 162 19.09 15.73 -28.84
N GLY A 163 18.90 16.79 -28.04
CA GLY A 163 17.79 17.72 -28.20
C GLY A 163 16.38 17.16 -27.91
N LYS A 164 16.28 15.91 -27.43
CA LYS A 164 14.99 15.26 -27.13
C LYS A 164 14.27 15.97 -25.99
N LYS A 165 12.98 16.27 -26.22
CA LYS A 165 12.10 16.79 -25.18
C LYS A 165 11.69 15.65 -24.25
N GLU A 166 12.34 15.55 -23.10
CA GLU A 166 12.04 14.54 -22.08
C GLU A 166 11.43 15.19 -20.85
N MET A 167 10.61 14.42 -20.12
CA MET A 167 10.02 14.87 -18.87
C MET A 167 11.10 15.03 -17.79
N ASP A 168 11.08 16.16 -17.09
CA ASP A 168 11.92 16.36 -15.92
C ASP A 168 11.28 15.65 -14.72
N VAL A 169 11.77 14.46 -14.42
CA VAL A 169 11.23 13.60 -13.36
C VAL A 169 11.35 14.22 -11.97
N GLN A 170 12.28 15.16 -11.76
CA GLN A 170 12.45 15.86 -10.48
C GLN A 170 11.30 16.85 -10.21
N ARG A 171 10.58 17.26 -11.24
CA ARG A 171 9.41 18.13 -11.13
C ARG A 171 8.11 17.38 -10.82
N LEU A 172 8.14 16.05 -10.85
CA LEU A 172 6.99 15.22 -10.49
C LEU A 172 6.88 15.13 -8.97
N LEU A 173 6.27 16.13 -8.37
CA LEU A 173 6.11 16.27 -6.94
C LEU A 173 4.66 15.99 -6.52
N TYR A 174 4.48 15.03 -5.62
CA TYR A 174 3.22 14.80 -4.95
C TYR A 174 3.09 15.73 -3.74
N ARG A 175 1.97 16.43 -3.63
CA ARG A 175 1.65 17.29 -2.49
C ARG A 175 0.89 16.46 -1.46
N SER A 176 1.60 16.03 -0.42
CA SER A 176 1.03 15.32 0.72
C SER A 176 0.54 16.31 1.75
N GLU A 177 -0.68 16.10 2.24
CA GLU A 177 -1.26 16.87 3.35
C GLU A 177 -1.73 15.89 4.43
N THR A 178 -1.06 15.87 5.57
CA THR A 178 -1.37 14.99 6.68
C THR A 178 -1.69 15.78 7.94
N PHE A 179 -2.57 15.24 8.78
CA PHE A 179 -2.93 15.84 10.05
C PHE A 179 -2.12 15.22 11.19
N ASP A 180 -1.43 16.05 11.96
CA ASP A 180 -0.67 15.59 13.11
C ASP A 180 -1.57 15.39 14.33
N TYR A 181 -2.19 14.21 14.42
CA TYR A 181 -3.07 13.84 15.52
C TYR A 181 -2.36 13.84 16.87
N LYS A 182 -1.06 13.52 16.93
CA LYS A 182 -0.30 13.46 18.18
C LYS A 182 -0.09 14.86 18.77
N GLU A 183 0.32 15.81 17.92
CA GLU A 183 0.47 17.19 18.35
C GLU A 183 -0.90 17.83 18.65
N ALA A 184 -1.91 17.56 17.84
CA ALA A 184 -3.26 18.08 18.06
C ALA A 184 -3.89 17.58 19.37
N ALA A 185 -3.61 16.33 19.75
CA ALA A 185 -4.15 15.71 20.97
C ALA A 185 -3.47 16.17 22.27
N ARG A 186 -2.38 16.93 22.21
CA ARG A 186 -1.72 17.44 23.41
C ARG A 186 -2.60 18.47 24.11
N ARG A 187 -2.70 18.37 25.43
CA ARG A 187 -3.54 19.26 26.26
C ARG A 187 -3.24 20.74 26.05
N GLU A 188 -1.98 21.08 25.87
CA GLU A 188 -1.48 22.44 25.59
C GLU A 188 -1.89 23.00 24.23
N ASN A 189 -2.35 22.13 23.32
CA ASN A 189 -2.75 22.47 21.97
C ASN A 189 -4.28 22.46 21.75
N ALA A 190 -5.07 22.18 22.80
CA ALA A 190 -6.52 22.03 22.71
C ALA A 190 -7.27 23.26 22.15
N THR A 191 -6.71 24.47 22.35
CA THR A 191 -7.31 25.73 21.88
C THR A 191 -6.75 26.23 20.54
N LYS A 192 -5.74 25.54 20.00
CA LYS A 192 -5.08 25.97 18.75
C LYS A 192 -5.92 25.59 17.53
N PRO A 193 -5.94 26.41 16.47
CA PRO A 193 -6.70 26.12 15.28
C PRO A 193 -6.14 24.89 14.56
N ARG A 194 -7.04 24.08 13.98
CA ARG A 194 -6.73 22.84 13.26
C ARG A 194 -5.68 23.01 12.16
N SER A 195 -5.64 24.16 11.50
CA SER A 195 -4.70 24.46 10.42
C SER A 195 -3.23 24.36 10.83
N GLN A 196 -2.90 24.58 12.10
CA GLN A 196 -1.53 24.47 12.62
C GLN A 196 -1.00 23.04 12.67
N PHE A 197 -1.90 22.05 12.67
CA PHE A 197 -1.56 20.63 12.71
C PHE A 197 -1.59 19.96 11.34
N ILE A 198 -1.82 20.72 10.27
CA ILE A 198 -1.76 20.22 8.89
C ILE A 198 -0.31 20.33 8.42
N ILE A 199 0.30 19.18 8.20
CA ILE A 199 1.66 19.08 7.66
C ILE A 199 1.56 18.96 6.14
N LYS A 200 2.14 19.92 5.42
CA LYS A 200 2.22 19.91 3.95
C LYS A 200 3.64 19.59 3.51
N LYS A 201 3.79 18.60 2.64
CA LYS A 201 5.07 18.18 2.09
C LYS A 201 4.97 17.99 0.59
N SER A 202 6.03 18.29 -0.14
CA SER A 202 6.19 17.95 -1.54
C SER A 202 7.24 16.86 -1.67
N ILE A 203 6.84 15.69 -2.16
CA ILE A 203 7.69 14.50 -2.25
C ILE A 203 7.85 14.15 -3.73
N PRO A 204 9.10 13.99 -4.25
CA PRO A 204 9.33 13.50 -5.60
C PRO A 204 8.82 12.07 -5.71
N VAL A 205 8.04 11.77 -6.76
CA VAL A 205 7.38 10.47 -6.90
C VAL A 205 8.13 9.50 -7.80
N TYR A 206 9.01 9.99 -8.67
CA TYR A 206 9.71 9.13 -9.59
C TYR A 206 10.77 8.29 -8.84
N PRO A 207 10.83 6.97 -9.06
CA PRO A 207 11.83 6.12 -8.42
C PRO A 207 13.24 6.54 -8.83
N ASP A 208 14.19 6.39 -7.93
CA ASP A 208 15.60 6.62 -8.23
C ASP A 208 16.15 5.46 -9.08
N THR A 209 16.31 5.72 -10.36
CA THR A 209 16.84 4.72 -11.32
C THR A 209 18.33 4.51 -11.22
N LEU A 210 19.05 5.43 -10.57
CA LEU A 210 20.53 5.33 -10.42
C LEU A 210 20.94 4.36 -9.30
N VAL A 211 19.97 3.82 -8.53
CA VAL A 211 20.27 2.84 -7.47
C VAL A 211 21.01 1.61 -7.99
N TRP A 212 20.71 1.17 -9.20
CA TRP A 212 21.39 0.03 -9.83
C TRP A 212 22.88 0.29 -10.06
N VAL A 213 23.23 1.49 -10.49
CA VAL A 213 24.63 1.89 -10.70
C VAL A 213 25.34 2.13 -9.37
N ARG A 214 24.66 2.73 -8.38
CA ARG A 214 25.27 3.02 -7.07
C ARG A 214 25.47 1.76 -6.23
N ASP A 215 24.51 0.84 -6.26
CA ASP A 215 24.62 -0.41 -5.50
C ASP A 215 25.58 -1.41 -6.18
N PHE A 216 25.80 -1.26 -7.51
CA PHE A 216 26.68 -2.12 -8.33
C PHE A 216 27.62 -1.30 -9.22
N SER A 217 28.57 -0.62 -8.59
CA SER A 217 29.49 0.32 -9.27
C SER A 217 30.40 -0.29 -10.35
N TYR A 218 30.48 -1.63 -10.43
CA TYR A 218 31.30 -2.33 -11.47
C TYR A 218 30.48 -2.70 -12.70
N SER A 219 29.15 -2.50 -12.70
CA SER A 219 28.23 -3.05 -13.71
C SER A 219 27.60 -1.96 -14.56
N TYR A 220 28.40 -1.19 -15.27
CA TYR A 220 27.91 -0.09 -16.13
C TYR A 220 27.00 -0.54 -17.27
N ASN A 221 27.05 -1.81 -17.66
CA ASN A 221 26.30 -2.35 -18.79
C ASN A 221 25.01 -3.09 -18.39
N GLU A 222 24.63 -3.04 -17.13
CA GLU A 222 23.44 -3.73 -16.67
C GLU A 222 22.17 -3.19 -17.34
N PRO A 223 21.35 -4.04 -17.99
CA PRO A 223 20.14 -3.62 -18.67
C PRO A 223 19.14 -2.93 -17.72
N MET A 224 19.10 -3.38 -16.46
CA MET A 224 18.21 -2.84 -15.42
C MET A 224 18.57 -1.41 -15.03
N SER A 225 19.85 -0.98 -15.15
CA SER A 225 20.27 0.37 -14.80
C SER A 225 19.60 1.46 -15.63
N LYS A 226 19.17 1.14 -16.85
CA LYS A 226 18.65 2.14 -17.79
C LYS A 226 17.14 2.23 -17.85
N ARG A 227 16.42 1.11 -17.73
CA ARG A 227 14.99 1.06 -18.06
C ARG A 227 14.16 0.16 -17.14
N TYR A 228 14.66 -0.26 -16.01
CA TYR A 228 13.94 -1.18 -15.13
C TYR A 228 12.52 -0.67 -14.80
N PHE A 229 12.39 0.60 -14.43
CA PHE A 229 11.09 1.18 -14.10
C PHE A 229 10.22 1.46 -15.32
N SER A 230 10.81 1.86 -16.44
CA SER A 230 10.04 2.36 -17.59
C SER A 230 9.70 1.28 -18.63
N HIS A 231 10.45 0.18 -18.69
CA HIS A 231 10.28 -0.83 -19.73
C HIS A 231 9.12 -1.78 -19.40
N PRO A 232 8.22 -2.07 -20.38
CA PRO A 232 7.06 -2.94 -20.16
C PRO A 232 7.40 -4.35 -19.70
N ALA A 233 8.55 -4.90 -20.10
CA ALA A 233 8.99 -6.24 -19.71
C ALA A 233 9.14 -6.41 -18.19
N TYR A 234 9.42 -5.33 -17.47
CA TYR A 234 9.53 -5.31 -16.01
C TYR A 234 8.25 -4.83 -15.31
N GLY A 235 7.14 -4.76 -16.03
CA GLY A 235 5.86 -4.28 -15.48
C GLY A 235 5.41 -5.02 -14.23
N SER A 236 5.48 -6.36 -14.27
CA SER A 236 5.09 -7.26 -13.17
C SER A 236 6.20 -7.51 -12.15
N TYR A 237 7.33 -6.85 -12.26
CA TYR A 237 8.43 -6.92 -11.29
C TYR A 237 8.21 -5.90 -10.16
N PRO A 238 8.73 -6.14 -8.95
CA PRO A 238 8.55 -5.21 -7.84
C PRO A 238 9.19 -3.85 -8.13
N VAL A 239 8.57 -2.78 -7.73
CA VAL A 239 9.19 -1.46 -7.79
C VAL A 239 10.33 -1.37 -6.80
N VAL A 240 11.47 -0.87 -7.25
CA VAL A 240 12.66 -0.59 -6.43
C VAL A 240 13.16 0.84 -6.69
N GLY A 241 14.12 1.29 -5.90
CA GLY A 241 14.57 2.69 -6.01
C GLY A 241 13.58 3.67 -5.38
N VAL A 242 12.72 3.19 -4.49
CA VAL A 242 11.75 3.99 -3.75
C VAL A 242 12.17 4.14 -2.28
N SER A 243 12.19 5.37 -1.79
CA SER A 243 12.41 5.68 -0.40
C SER A 243 11.17 5.38 0.44
N TRP A 244 11.34 5.27 1.75
CA TRP A 244 10.22 5.10 2.67
C TRP A 244 9.18 6.23 2.57
N LYS A 245 9.64 7.47 2.36
CA LYS A 245 8.76 8.62 2.13
C LYS A 245 7.91 8.45 0.87
N GLN A 246 8.51 7.99 -0.22
CA GLN A 246 7.79 7.70 -1.47
C GLN A 246 6.78 6.56 -1.32
N ALA A 247 7.16 5.48 -0.64
CA ALA A 247 6.24 4.38 -0.35
C ALA A 247 5.04 4.83 0.51
N THR A 248 5.29 5.70 1.50
CA THR A 248 4.21 6.25 2.35
C THR A 248 3.24 7.12 1.55
N VAL A 249 3.73 8.02 0.70
CA VAL A 249 2.84 8.88 -0.11
C VAL A 249 2.15 8.12 -1.23
N PHE A 250 2.69 6.99 -1.69
CA PHE A 250 1.98 6.07 -2.57
C PHE A 250 0.72 5.51 -1.88
N CYS A 251 0.84 5.05 -0.62
CA CYS A 251 -0.31 4.58 0.16
C CYS A 251 -1.36 5.70 0.33
N GLU A 252 -0.91 6.91 0.64
CA GLU A 252 -1.78 8.08 0.78
C GLU A 252 -2.53 8.40 -0.53
N TRP A 253 -1.82 8.42 -1.66
CA TRP A 253 -2.41 8.59 -2.97
C TRP A 253 -3.42 7.48 -3.30
N ARG A 254 -3.07 6.22 -3.02
CA ARG A 254 -3.95 5.06 -3.27
C ARG A 254 -5.24 5.17 -2.49
N THR A 255 -5.18 5.65 -1.24
CA THR A 255 -6.35 5.95 -0.40
C THR A 255 -7.23 7.02 -1.06
N GLN A 256 -6.67 8.15 -1.46
CA GLN A 256 -7.41 9.23 -2.09
C GLN A 256 -8.02 8.77 -3.42
N TYR A 257 -7.28 8.01 -4.22
CA TYR A 257 -7.75 7.46 -5.48
C TYR A 257 -8.94 6.51 -5.30
N MET A 258 -8.86 5.59 -4.34
CA MET A 258 -9.95 4.69 -3.99
C MET A 258 -11.17 5.44 -3.45
N ASN A 259 -10.97 6.36 -2.50
CA ASN A 259 -12.07 7.11 -1.90
C ASN A 259 -12.78 8.00 -2.92
N SER A 260 -12.06 8.63 -3.85
CA SER A 260 -12.67 9.39 -4.94
C SER A 260 -13.58 8.53 -5.83
N PHE A 261 -13.20 7.27 -6.06
CA PHE A 261 -14.05 6.31 -6.78
C PHE A 261 -15.29 5.92 -5.98
N PHE A 262 -15.17 5.73 -4.66
CA PHE A 262 -16.32 5.41 -3.81
C PHE A 262 -17.29 6.57 -3.69
N GLU A 263 -16.79 7.80 -3.58
CA GLU A 263 -17.62 9.01 -3.58
C GLU A 263 -18.39 9.16 -4.90
N GLU A 264 -17.73 8.94 -6.04
CA GLU A 264 -18.40 8.96 -7.36
C GLU A 264 -19.51 7.91 -7.43
N LYS A 265 -19.32 6.73 -6.82
CA LYS A 265 -20.31 5.65 -6.75
C LYS A 265 -21.27 5.79 -5.58
N LYS A 266 -21.21 6.85 -4.78
CA LYS A 266 -22.02 7.09 -3.56
C LYS A 266 -21.90 5.93 -2.57
N ARG A 267 -20.71 5.34 -2.46
CA ARG A 267 -20.38 4.32 -1.47
C ARG A 267 -19.70 4.97 -0.25
N GLN A 268 -19.73 4.26 0.86
CA GLN A 268 -18.97 4.65 2.05
C GLN A 268 -17.47 4.52 1.75
N THR A 269 -16.69 5.48 2.22
CA THR A 269 -15.23 5.41 2.19
C THR A 269 -14.72 4.34 3.15
N GLU A 270 -13.63 3.69 2.79
CA GLU A 270 -12.96 2.65 3.58
C GLU A 270 -11.76 3.22 4.37
N SER A 271 -11.12 2.36 5.16
CA SER A 271 -9.90 2.70 5.87
C SER A 271 -8.75 3.05 4.93
N ASP A 272 -7.77 3.78 5.44
CA ASP A 272 -6.63 4.23 4.65
C ASP A 272 -5.65 3.09 4.33
N PHE A 273 -5.09 3.12 3.11
CA PHE A 273 -3.91 2.33 2.80
C PHE A 273 -2.71 2.86 3.58
N ARG A 274 -1.90 1.96 4.07
CA ARG A 274 -0.66 2.28 4.77
C ARG A 274 0.40 1.19 4.60
N LEU A 275 1.63 1.47 4.95
CA LEU A 275 2.64 0.44 5.12
C LEU A 275 2.29 -0.42 6.34
N PRO A 276 2.59 -1.73 6.30
CA PRO A 276 2.44 -2.61 7.47
C PRO A 276 3.37 -2.16 8.60
N THR A 277 2.98 -2.37 9.83
CA THR A 277 3.92 -2.35 10.95
C THR A 277 4.87 -3.54 10.85
N GLU A 278 5.99 -3.49 11.54
CA GLU A 278 6.92 -4.63 11.62
C GLU A 278 6.21 -5.90 12.10
N ALA A 279 5.34 -5.76 13.09
CA ALA A 279 4.61 -6.88 13.68
C ALA A 279 3.56 -7.47 12.72
N GLU A 280 2.81 -6.63 12.03
CA GLU A 280 1.85 -7.08 11.00
C GLU A 280 2.55 -7.78 9.85
N TRP A 281 3.70 -7.24 9.41
CA TRP A 281 4.49 -7.85 8.36
C TRP A 281 4.98 -9.25 8.76
N GLU A 282 5.56 -9.40 9.97
CA GLU A 282 6.05 -10.70 10.43
C GLU A 282 4.92 -11.71 10.63
N TYR A 283 3.79 -11.28 11.21
CA TYR A 283 2.60 -12.10 11.34
C TYR A 283 2.09 -12.63 9.99
N ALA A 284 2.00 -11.72 9.01
CA ALA A 284 1.61 -12.08 7.65
C ALA A 284 2.61 -13.02 6.98
N ALA A 285 3.91 -12.78 7.16
CA ALA A 285 4.96 -13.63 6.60
C ALA A 285 4.93 -15.05 7.16
N ARG A 286 4.64 -15.21 8.44
CA ARG A 286 4.53 -16.54 9.07
C ARG A 286 3.33 -17.34 8.57
N GLY A 287 2.33 -16.73 7.96
CA GLY A 287 1.20 -17.44 7.37
C GLY A 287 0.39 -18.30 8.36
N GLY A 288 0.36 -17.95 9.66
CA GLY A 288 -0.29 -18.72 10.71
C GLY A 288 0.57 -19.83 11.30
N ARG A 289 1.79 -20.03 10.85
CA ARG A 289 2.74 -21.04 11.38
C ARG A 289 3.50 -20.50 12.58
N SER A 290 3.41 -21.19 13.70
CA SER A 290 4.10 -20.76 14.91
C SER A 290 5.61 -20.91 14.75
N GLN A 291 6.35 -19.83 15.02
CA GLN A 291 7.82 -19.76 15.06
C GLN A 291 8.56 -20.31 13.82
N ALA A 292 7.88 -20.45 12.68
CA ALA A 292 8.49 -20.92 11.46
C ALA A 292 9.58 -19.96 10.98
N PRO A 293 10.80 -20.42 10.67
CA PRO A 293 11.89 -19.55 10.24
C PRO A 293 11.60 -18.91 8.87
N TYR A 294 10.89 -19.61 7.99
CA TYR A 294 10.53 -19.15 6.66
C TYR A 294 9.02 -19.24 6.40
N PRO A 295 8.49 -18.47 5.44
CA PRO A 295 7.04 -18.45 5.14
C PRO A 295 6.43 -19.79 4.76
N TRP A 296 7.22 -20.72 4.23
CA TRP A 296 6.81 -22.10 3.90
C TRP A 296 6.88 -23.07 5.08
N GLY A 297 7.33 -22.63 6.26
CA GLY A 297 7.32 -23.40 7.51
C GLY A 297 8.48 -24.35 7.74
N GLY A 298 9.28 -24.64 6.71
CA GLY A 298 10.45 -25.53 6.83
C GLY A 298 11.73 -24.75 7.13
N TYR A 299 12.79 -25.48 7.51
CA TYR A 299 14.13 -24.93 7.77
C TYR A 299 14.98 -24.81 6.50
N TYR A 300 14.57 -25.48 5.43
CA TYR A 300 15.35 -25.57 4.21
C TYR A 300 14.91 -24.52 3.18
N LEU A 301 15.87 -23.96 2.48
CA LEU A 301 15.66 -23.03 1.37
C LEU A 301 15.34 -23.73 0.06
N ARG A 302 15.35 -25.06 0.05
CA ARG A 302 15.05 -25.91 -1.11
C ARG A 302 13.89 -26.86 -0.79
N ASN A 303 13.09 -27.13 -1.78
CA ASN A 303 12.04 -28.15 -1.70
C ASN A 303 12.65 -29.58 -1.87
N LYS A 304 11.82 -30.60 -1.74
CA LYS A 304 12.22 -32.01 -1.91
C LYS A 304 12.82 -32.35 -3.28
N LYS A 305 12.54 -31.52 -4.29
CA LYS A 305 13.06 -31.67 -5.65
C LYS A 305 14.37 -30.87 -5.87
N GLY A 306 14.88 -30.21 -4.84
CA GLY A 306 16.09 -29.40 -4.91
C GLY A 306 15.88 -27.98 -5.43
N CYS A 307 14.65 -27.56 -5.82
CA CYS A 307 14.36 -26.21 -6.29
C CYS A 307 14.40 -25.22 -5.13
N LEU A 308 14.97 -24.05 -5.35
CA LEU A 308 14.95 -22.93 -4.41
C LEU A 308 13.52 -22.41 -4.21
N LEU A 309 13.21 -21.98 -2.98
CA LEU A 309 11.87 -21.55 -2.57
C LEU A 309 11.69 -20.04 -2.53
N ALA A 310 12.76 -19.30 -2.78
CA ALA A 310 12.78 -17.84 -2.81
C ALA A 310 13.90 -17.33 -3.71
N ASN A 311 13.79 -16.09 -4.15
CA ASN A 311 14.85 -15.38 -4.88
C ASN A 311 15.80 -14.71 -3.89
N PHE A 312 17.03 -15.21 -3.79
CA PHE A 312 18.07 -14.71 -2.88
C PHE A 312 19.46 -15.07 -3.44
N LYS A 313 20.51 -14.66 -2.77
CA LYS A 313 21.88 -15.04 -3.12
C LYS A 313 22.21 -16.45 -2.64
N PRO A 314 22.06 -17.50 -3.45
CA PRO A 314 22.38 -18.85 -3.04
C PRO A 314 23.89 -19.07 -3.10
N GLY A 315 24.45 -19.64 -2.03
CA GLY A 315 25.85 -20.01 -1.96
C GLY A 315 26.81 -18.88 -2.27
N ARG A 316 27.92 -19.17 -2.94
CA ARG A 316 29.03 -18.24 -3.21
C ARG A 316 28.81 -17.32 -4.44
N GLY A 317 27.59 -16.83 -4.66
CA GLY A 317 27.31 -15.90 -5.74
C GLY A 317 26.75 -16.56 -7.01
N ASN A 318 26.22 -17.77 -6.94
CA ASN A 318 25.50 -18.39 -8.04
C ASN A 318 24.04 -17.84 -8.07
N TYR A 319 23.86 -16.59 -8.44
CA TYR A 319 22.57 -15.91 -8.50
C TYR A 319 21.56 -16.55 -9.47
N PRO A 320 21.98 -17.07 -10.66
CA PRO A 320 21.02 -17.65 -11.62
C PRO A 320 20.46 -19.02 -11.22
N GLU A 321 20.91 -19.60 -10.10
CA GLU A 321 20.52 -20.97 -9.72
C GLU A 321 19.01 -21.14 -9.52
N ASP A 322 18.32 -20.10 -9.06
CA ASP A 322 16.86 -20.08 -8.86
C ASP A 322 16.09 -19.51 -10.05
N GLY A 323 16.78 -19.15 -11.14
CA GLY A 323 16.21 -18.54 -12.34
C GLY A 323 16.16 -17.02 -12.30
N GLY A 324 16.56 -16.37 -11.18
CA GLY A 324 16.60 -14.92 -11.02
C GLY A 324 18.04 -14.43 -10.84
N PHE A 325 18.51 -13.54 -11.70
CA PHE A 325 19.82 -12.91 -11.51
C PHE A 325 19.74 -11.69 -10.56
N TYR A 326 18.65 -10.96 -10.65
CA TYR A 326 18.28 -9.84 -9.81
C TYR A 326 16.84 -10.04 -9.29
N THR A 327 16.02 -9.00 -9.34
CA THR A 327 14.58 -9.14 -9.04
C THR A 327 13.90 -10.07 -10.06
N VAL A 328 12.86 -10.75 -9.61
CA VAL A 328 11.97 -11.56 -10.46
C VAL A 328 10.55 -11.00 -10.37
N ARG A 329 9.63 -11.57 -11.16
CA ARG A 329 8.21 -11.20 -11.08
C ARG A 329 7.69 -11.31 -9.64
N ALA A 330 6.80 -10.41 -9.27
CA ALA A 330 6.24 -10.36 -7.93
C ALA A 330 5.43 -11.61 -7.52
N ASP A 331 5.06 -12.46 -8.50
CA ASP A 331 4.32 -13.73 -8.31
C ASP A 331 5.15 -14.97 -8.69
N ALA A 332 6.49 -14.85 -8.74
CA ALA A 332 7.35 -15.91 -9.29
C ALA A 332 7.46 -17.18 -8.44
N TYR A 333 7.23 -17.09 -7.12
CA TYR A 333 7.32 -18.22 -6.20
C TYR A 333 5.94 -18.56 -5.61
N TRP A 334 5.90 -19.65 -4.80
CA TRP A 334 4.65 -20.06 -4.17
C TRP A 334 4.27 -19.14 -3.01
N PRO A 335 2.98 -18.82 -2.88
CA PRO A 335 2.50 -18.03 -1.76
C PRO A 335 2.56 -18.81 -0.45
N ASN A 336 2.59 -18.12 0.69
CA ASN A 336 2.41 -18.72 1.99
C ASN A 336 0.93 -19.12 2.23
N ASP A 337 0.62 -19.69 3.41
CA ASP A 337 -0.72 -20.20 3.71
C ASP A 337 -1.81 -19.09 3.78
N PHE A 338 -1.43 -17.83 3.90
CA PHE A 338 -2.37 -16.70 3.74
C PHE A 338 -2.55 -16.26 2.29
N GLY A 339 -1.76 -16.78 1.34
CA GLY A 339 -1.80 -16.40 -0.06
C GLY A 339 -0.88 -15.22 -0.42
N LEU A 340 0.13 -14.92 0.39
CA LEU A 340 1.09 -13.85 0.18
C LEU A 340 2.34 -14.36 -0.52
N TYR A 341 2.73 -13.71 -1.60
CA TYR A 341 3.91 -14.03 -2.39
C TYR A 341 5.16 -13.32 -1.87
N ASN A 342 6.32 -13.91 -2.08
CA ASN A 342 7.65 -13.32 -1.83
C ASN A 342 7.84 -12.71 -0.44
N MET A 343 7.18 -13.25 0.59
CA MET A 343 7.44 -12.83 1.98
C MET A 343 8.84 -13.20 2.48
N ALA A 344 9.66 -13.80 1.62
CA ALA A 344 11.07 -14.07 1.82
C ALA A 344 11.79 -13.96 0.47
N GLY A 345 12.80 -13.11 0.38
CA GLY A 345 13.57 -12.87 -0.83
C GLY A 345 12.90 -11.91 -1.82
N ASN A 346 13.38 -11.89 -3.05
CA ASN A 346 13.06 -10.96 -4.11
C ASN A 346 13.43 -9.51 -3.74
N VAL A 347 12.57 -8.73 -3.10
CA VAL A 347 12.92 -7.45 -2.53
C VAL A 347 12.58 -7.39 -1.05
N ALA A 348 13.46 -6.77 -0.27
CA ALA A 348 13.15 -6.45 1.12
C ALA A 348 12.09 -5.34 1.16
N GLU A 349 11.25 -5.31 2.20
CA GLU A 349 10.06 -4.47 2.21
C GLU A 349 10.08 -3.44 3.32
N TRP A 350 9.74 -2.20 2.97
CA TRP A 350 9.53 -1.12 3.92
C TRP A 350 8.36 -1.41 4.85
N THR A 351 8.56 -1.16 6.15
CA THR A 351 7.49 -1.12 7.14
C THR A 351 7.29 0.30 7.67
N SER A 352 6.17 0.57 8.36
CA SER A 352 5.93 1.87 8.98
C SER A 352 6.77 2.10 10.23
N SER A 353 7.30 1.03 10.83
CA SER A 353 7.93 1.05 12.15
C SER A 353 9.33 1.66 12.14
N LEU A 354 9.65 2.38 13.20
CA LEU A 354 11.00 2.84 13.50
C LEU A 354 11.87 1.65 13.88
N TYR A 355 13.08 1.57 13.32
CA TYR A 355 14.05 0.59 13.79
C TYR A 355 14.73 1.08 15.05
N TYR A 356 14.51 0.33 16.12
CA TYR A 356 15.22 0.47 17.39
C TYR A 356 15.56 -0.93 17.90
N GLU A 357 16.81 -1.16 18.29
CA GLU A 357 17.33 -2.49 18.61
C GLU A 357 16.50 -3.16 19.74
N GLY A 358 16.26 -2.45 20.82
CA GLY A 358 15.52 -2.95 21.99
C GLY A 358 14.01 -2.76 21.94
N SER A 359 13.42 -2.51 20.77
CA SER A 359 12.00 -2.15 20.66
C SER A 359 11.04 -3.18 21.25
N TYR A 360 11.33 -4.45 21.15
CA TYR A 360 10.47 -5.53 21.65
C TYR A 360 10.31 -5.51 23.17
N ASN A 361 11.26 -4.94 23.91
CA ASN A 361 11.22 -4.89 25.37
C ASN A 361 10.16 -3.92 25.92
N PHE A 362 9.76 -2.91 25.15
CA PHE A 362 8.83 -1.86 25.60
C PHE A 362 7.60 -1.67 24.69
N GLN A 363 7.50 -2.42 23.60
CA GLN A 363 6.30 -2.41 22.76
C GLN A 363 5.11 -3.03 23.50
N HIS A 364 3.91 -2.53 23.20
CA HIS A 364 2.67 -3.11 23.69
C HIS A 364 2.45 -4.51 23.09
N ASP A 365 1.65 -5.35 23.77
CA ASP A 365 1.37 -6.73 23.32
C ASP A 365 0.26 -6.78 22.27
N MET A 366 -0.52 -5.71 22.14
CA MET A 366 -1.63 -5.62 21.19
C MET A 366 -1.32 -4.57 20.13
N ASN A 367 -1.29 -4.99 18.86
CA ASN A 367 -1.00 -4.16 17.69
C ASN A 367 0.24 -3.25 17.89
N PRO A 368 1.41 -3.80 18.23
CA PRO A 368 2.58 -3.00 18.54
C PRO A 368 3.01 -2.18 17.32
N ASP A 369 3.24 -0.89 17.54
CA ASP A 369 3.71 0.02 16.50
C ASP A 369 4.52 1.16 17.11
N ILE A 370 5.78 1.25 16.73
CA ILE A 370 6.65 2.37 17.09
C ILE A 370 6.81 3.25 15.87
N ARG A 371 5.99 4.28 15.76
CA ARG A 371 6.08 5.26 14.68
C ARG A 371 6.79 6.52 15.14
N LEU A 372 7.73 6.98 14.35
CA LEU A 372 8.33 8.28 14.49
C LEU A 372 8.43 8.93 13.10
N ASN A 373 7.78 10.08 12.95
CA ASN A 373 7.94 10.92 11.78
C ASN A 373 9.16 11.84 11.99
N ALA A 374 10.35 11.30 11.72
CA ALA A 374 11.58 12.06 11.87
C ALA A 374 11.60 13.22 10.87
N LYS A 375 11.92 14.41 11.39
CA LYS A 375 12.15 15.61 10.57
C LYS A 375 13.54 15.54 9.93
N ASP A 376 13.79 16.38 8.93
CA ASP A 376 15.08 16.38 8.23
C ASP A 376 16.27 16.73 9.15
N ASN A 377 16.03 17.53 10.20
CA ASN A 377 17.02 17.85 11.22
C ASN A 377 17.07 16.87 12.40
N SER A 378 16.26 15.82 12.39
CA SER A 378 16.29 14.81 13.47
C SER A 378 17.59 13.98 13.41
N PRO A 379 18.06 13.48 14.57
CA PRO A 379 19.21 12.58 14.63
C PRO A 379 19.05 11.39 13.65
N ILE A 380 20.15 10.97 13.03
CA ILE A 380 20.13 9.94 12.00
C ILE A 380 19.52 8.60 12.46
N ARG A 381 19.69 8.25 13.74
CA ARG A 381 19.09 7.04 14.32
C ARG A 381 17.55 7.08 14.29
N MET A 382 16.94 8.26 14.38
CA MET A 382 15.49 8.42 14.32
C MET A 382 14.93 8.30 12.90
N LYS A 383 15.78 8.32 11.89
CA LYS A 383 15.40 8.17 10.48
C LYS A 383 15.42 6.71 10.01
N ARG A 384 15.86 5.78 10.85
CA ARG A 384 15.90 4.35 10.51
C ARG A 384 14.49 3.77 10.47
N LYS A 385 14.15 3.09 9.38
CA LYS A 385 12.89 2.36 9.22
C LYS A 385 13.18 0.88 9.08
N VAL A 386 12.33 0.07 9.69
CA VAL A 386 12.47 -1.39 9.63
C VAL A 386 12.21 -1.86 8.20
N VAL A 387 13.10 -2.73 7.72
CA VAL A 387 13.00 -3.46 6.46
C VAL A 387 12.99 -4.95 6.75
N ARG A 388 12.14 -5.70 6.08
CA ARG A 388 11.91 -7.12 6.36
C ARG A 388 11.98 -7.97 5.09
N GLY A 389 12.10 -9.31 5.24
CA GLY A 389 11.99 -10.30 4.18
C GLY A 389 13.30 -10.68 3.51
N GLY A 390 14.33 -9.84 3.58
CA GLY A 390 15.54 -10.04 2.79
C GLY A 390 15.31 -9.84 1.30
N SER A 391 16.33 -9.95 0.48
CA SER A 391 16.25 -9.63 -0.94
C SER A 391 17.10 -10.57 -1.80
N TRP A 392 16.98 -10.43 -3.13
CA TRP A 392 17.77 -11.17 -4.12
C TRP A 392 19.29 -11.11 -3.90
N LYS A 393 19.80 -10.07 -3.23
CA LYS A 393 21.23 -9.92 -2.94
C LYS A 393 21.66 -10.53 -1.60
N ASP A 394 20.70 -10.85 -0.73
CA ASP A 394 20.95 -11.28 0.64
C ASP A 394 21.10 -12.80 0.72
N VAL A 395 21.85 -13.27 1.71
CA VAL A 395 21.98 -14.71 1.98
C VAL A 395 20.78 -15.23 2.78
N GLY A 396 20.58 -16.55 2.78
CA GLY A 396 19.41 -17.21 3.38
C GLY A 396 19.08 -16.81 4.82
N TYR A 397 20.05 -16.40 5.62
CA TYR A 397 19.85 -15.90 6.97
C TYR A 397 18.88 -14.69 7.02
N PHE A 398 19.05 -13.73 6.11
CA PHE A 398 18.21 -12.52 6.08
C PHE A 398 16.79 -12.76 5.54
N LEU A 399 16.53 -13.94 4.96
CA LEU A 399 15.21 -14.34 4.50
C LEU A 399 14.31 -14.88 5.62
N GLN A 400 14.85 -15.13 6.80
CA GLN A 400 14.07 -15.59 7.94
C GLN A 400 13.00 -14.56 8.29
N THR A 401 11.78 -15.03 8.59
CA THR A 401 10.64 -14.18 8.95
C THR A 401 10.91 -13.26 10.13
N SER A 402 11.79 -13.66 11.04
CA SER A 402 12.21 -12.90 12.22
C SER A 402 13.36 -11.94 11.96
N SER A 403 14.10 -12.08 10.85
CA SER A 403 15.25 -11.24 10.54
C SER A 403 14.85 -9.78 10.41
N ARG A 404 15.57 -8.93 11.15
CA ARG A 404 15.34 -7.48 11.19
C ARG A 404 16.50 -6.77 10.51
N ASN A 405 16.17 -5.85 9.61
CA ASN A 405 17.14 -4.93 9.03
C ASN A 405 16.54 -3.52 9.02
N TYR A 406 17.33 -2.54 8.68
CA TYR A 406 16.86 -1.17 8.54
C TYR A 406 17.54 -0.47 7.36
N GLU A 407 16.87 0.57 6.90
CA GLU A 407 17.45 1.58 6.02
C GLU A 407 16.89 2.96 6.40
N TYR A 408 17.56 4.01 5.97
CA TYR A 408 17.13 5.38 6.28
C TYR A 408 15.94 5.80 5.41
N GLN A 409 14.99 6.51 6.02
CA GLN A 409 13.72 6.91 5.38
C GLN A 409 13.87 7.71 4.07
N ASP A 410 15.03 8.34 3.86
CA ASP A 410 15.34 9.17 2.71
C ASP A 410 16.19 8.43 1.65
N THR A 411 16.54 7.18 1.91
CA THR A 411 17.42 6.38 1.05
C THR A 411 16.58 5.43 0.19
N ALA A 412 16.97 5.31 -1.07
CA ALA A 412 16.40 4.33 -2.00
C ALA A 412 17.48 3.30 -2.38
N LYS A 413 17.08 2.04 -2.57
CA LYS A 413 17.94 0.91 -2.89
C LYS A 413 17.38 0.07 -4.03
N SER A 414 18.24 -0.63 -4.76
CA SER A 414 17.88 -1.54 -5.85
C SER A 414 17.23 -2.87 -5.36
N TYR A 415 17.20 -3.07 -4.06
CA TYR A 415 16.74 -4.30 -3.43
C TYR A 415 15.67 -4.07 -2.35
N ILE A 416 15.12 -2.86 -2.26
CA ILE A 416 14.04 -2.53 -1.33
C ILE A 416 12.82 -2.05 -2.11
N GLY A 417 11.70 -2.74 -1.88
CA GLY A 417 10.36 -2.42 -2.34
C GLY A 417 9.40 -2.24 -1.17
N PHE A 418 8.10 -2.44 -1.39
CA PHE A 418 7.08 -2.36 -0.35
C PHE A 418 5.78 -3.00 -0.79
N ARG A 419 4.90 -3.26 0.17
CA ARG A 419 3.48 -3.58 -0.04
C ARG A 419 2.60 -2.78 0.91
N CYS A 420 1.31 -2.61 0.56
CA CYS A 420 0.36 -1.87 1.37
C CYS A 420 -0.58 -2.81 2.13
N ILE A 421 -1.16 -2.27 3.20
CA ILE A 421 -2.26 -2.89 3.92
C ILE A 421 -3.43 -1.92 4.10
N ILE A 422 -4.62 -2.47 4.41
CA ILE A 422 -5.81 -1.74 4.87
C ILE A 422 -6.30 -2.40 6.15
N ASP A 423 -6.56 -1.58 7.17
CA ASP A 423 -7.14 -2.06 8.42
C ASP A 423 -8.57 -2.54 8.22
N LEU A 424 -8.89 -3.68 8.81
CA LEU A 424 -10.26 -4.13 8.93
C LEU A 424 -10.86 -3.63 10.25
N PRO A 425 -12.11 -3.14 10.22
CA PRO A 425 -12.82 -2.92 11.47
C PRO A 425 -12.91 -4.24 12.24
N PRO A 426 -12.79 -4.21 13.58
CA PRO A 426 -12.84 -5.42 14.39
C PRO A 426 -14.11 -6.21 14.08
N ALA A 427 -13.94 -7.51 13.83
CA ALA A 427 -15.07 -8.39 13.56
C ALA A 427 -16.08 -8.29 14.72
N GLN A 428 -17.31 -7.94 14.42
CA GLN A 428 -18.40 -8.01 15.41
C GLN A 428 -18.49 -9.48 15.85
N GLY A 429 -18.10 -9.74 17.10
CA GLY A 429 -18.13 -11.08 17.66
C GLY A 429 -19.49 -11.70 17.40
N LYS A 430 -19.54 -12.94 16.88
CA LYS A 430 -20.78 -13.70 16.84
C LYS A 430 -21.30 -13.72 18.27
N LYS A 431 -22.50 -13.15 18.51
CA LYS A 431 -23.22 -13.40 19.76
C LYS A 431 -23.30 -14.92 19.88
N LYS A 432 -22.49 -15.53 20.75
CA LYS A 432 -22.76 -16.88 21.19
C LYS A 432 -24.08 -16.76 21.94
N GLY A 433 -25.15 -17.29 21.34
CA GLY A 433 -26.38 -17.48 22.09
C GLY A 433 -26.06 -18.31 23.30
N PHE A 434 -26.42 -17.79 24.47
CA PHE A 434 -26.48 -18.55 25.72
C PHE A 434 -27.68 -19.46 25.66
#